data_7d53db2b6a4509516f8b161d49f76f4f
#
_entry.id   7d53db2b6a4509516f8b161d49f76f4f
#
_cell.length_a   1.000
_cell.length_b   1.000
_cell.length_c   1.000
_cell.angle_alpha   90.00
_cell.angle_beta   90.00
_cell.angle_gamma   90.00
#
_symmetry.space_group_name_H-M   'P 1'
#
loop_
_entity.id
_entity.type
_entity.pdbx_description
1 polymer ?
#
loop_
_entity_poly.entity_id
_entity_poly.type
_entity_poly.pdbx_seq_one_letter_code
_entity_poly.pdbx_strand_id
1 'polypeptide(L)'
;MYNKPIELIHFEITNRCNAACPACPRTGDFKGKLAGHMKMSGWKDLTLEDIKEIHKQIPTLKRVNLCGNFGDPAAAPDFFKIVKYFARNDVRVIVSTNGGLRPVRDWASIAYPNVLVQFHIDGDEDTNHIYRVGTKWGRIMDNTKAYISAGGRANWTLIPFKHNEHVIDKCERLANEMGFNKFKVKKTYRVGNNDSTSQPIEMPLNKKYQSKFIHKREEREVSCLASNTNEIYIAADADVFPCCWTGTNMWQRKYKHPKQRPPVTEHNYFVDFDNNFRTNELKNIIQEYVDRTDKYELAWHHRIIGTCNKSCGTNKWTDRYVNGIS
;
A
#
# COMPACT_ATOMS: atom_id res chain seq x y z
N MET A 1 -14.97 -16.79 -3.96
CA MET A 1 -14.02 -15.77 -3.37
C MET A 1 -14.74 -14.84 -2.41
N TYR A 2 -15.85 -14.20 -2.77
CA TYR A 2 -16.59 -13.29 -1.88
C TYR A 2 -17.93 -13.90 -1.47
N ASN A 3 -18.05 -14.34 -0.21
CA ASN A 3 -19.28 -14.91 0.34
C ASN A 3 -20.18 -13.87 1.03
N LYS A 4 -19.71 -12.62 1.09
CA LYS A 4 -20.38 -11.48 1.72
C LYS A 4 -20.19 -10.22 0.88
N PRO A 5 -21.03 -9.20 1.05
CA PRO A 5 -20.85 -7.90 0.40
C PRO A 5 -19.46 -7.29 0.67
N ILE A 6 -18.94 -6.53 -0.29
CA ILE A 6 -17.69 -5.81 -0.12
C ILE A 6 -17.87 -4.72 0.93
N GLU A 7 -17.02 -4.73 1.94
CA GLU A 7 -17.03 -3.76 3.03
C GLU A 7 -15.75 -2.92 3.11
N LEU A 8 -14.72 -3.34 2.38
CA LEU A 8 -13.42 -2.69 2.36
C LEU A 8 -12.90 -2.52 0.93
N ILE A 9 -12.42 -1.32 0.62
CA ILE A 9 -11.67 -1.07 -0.62
C ILE A 9 -10.27 -0.57 -0.28
N HIS A 10 -9.27 -1.22 -0.84
CA HIS A 10 -7.92 -0.72 -0.87
C HIS A 10 -7.73 0.08 -2.17
N PHE A 11 -7.58 1.39 -2.05
CA PHE A 11 -7.38 2.28 -3.18
C PHE A 11 -5.92 2.66 -3.36
N GLU A 12 -5.43 2.55 -4.57
CA GLU A 12 -4.29 3.31 -5.05
C GLU A 12 -4.81 4.49 -5.85
N ILE A 13 -5.09 5.62 -5.17
CA ILE A 13 -5.72 6.79 -5.82
C ILE A 13 -4.78 7.56 -6.75
N THR A 14 -3.49 7.23 -6.74
CA THR A 14 -2.48 7.82 -7.62
C THR A 14 -1.24 6.92 -7.68
N ASN A 15 -0.54 6.94 -8.82
CA ASN A 15 0.80 6.35 -8.93
C ASN A 15 1.93 7.40 -8.80
N ARG A 16 1.61 8.63 -8.38
CA ARG A 16 2.57 9.71 -8.12
C ARG A 16 3.14 9.59 -6.71
N CYS A 17 4.40 9.94 -6.54
CA CYS A 17 5.05 10.04 -5.24
C CYS A 17 6.23 11.03 -5.34
N ASN A 18 6.53 11.75 -4.26
CA ASN A 18 7.70 12.61 -4.14
C ASN A 18 8.97 11.87 -3.71
N ALA A 19 8.83 10.64 -3.21
CA ALA A 19 9.96 9.85 -2.73
C ALA A 19 10.48 8.86 -3.79
N ALA A 20 11.77 8.57 -3.73
CA ALA A 20 12.47 7.59 -4.56
C ALA A 20 13.06 6.46 -3.68
N CYS A 21 12.24 5.88 -2.81
CA CYS A 21 12.67 4.83 -1.89
C CYS A 21 13.30 3.66 -2.64
N PRO A 22 14.52 3.21 -2.28
CA PRO A 22 15.30 2.24 -3.06
C PRO A 22 14.60 0.91 -3.33
N ALA A 23 13.91 0.38 -2.33
CA ALA A 23 13.23 -0.91 -2.43
C ALA A 23 11.74 -0.80 -2.82
N CYS A 24 11.32 0.33 -3.36
CA CYS A 24 9.95 0.53 -3.84
C CYS A 24 9.77 -0.05 -5.25
N PRO A 25 8.67 -0.77 -5.55
CA PRO A 25 8.38 -1.22 -6.90
C PRO A 25 8.34 -0.11 -7.95
N ARG A 26 8.10 1.13 -7.51
CA ARG A 26 8.07 2.33 -8.33
C ARG A 26 9.45 2.72 -8.88
N THR A 27 10.50 2.56 -8.08
CA THR A 27 11.87 2.99 -8.42
C THR A 27 12.73 1.85 -8.97
N GLY A 28 12.24 0.62 -8.97
CA GLY A 28 12.87 -0.55 -9.55
C GLY A 28 14.31 -0.79 -9.12
N ASP A 29 14.59 -1.98 -8.67
CA ASP A 29 15.94 -2.55 -8.45
C ASP A 29 16.99 -1.61 -7.83
N PHE A 30 16.59 -0.84 -6.81
CA PHE A 30 17.46 0.06 -6.04
C PHE A 30 18.14 1.20 -6.83
N LYS A 31 17.69 1.49 -8.08
CA LYS A 31 18.33 2.48 -8.95
C LYS A 31 17.87 3.93 -8.73
N GLY A 32 16.91 4.16 -7.82
CA GLY A 32 16.38 5.50 -7.53
C GLY A 32 15.67 6.21 -8.70
N LYS A 33 15.63 5.57 -9.87
CA LYS A 33 14.97 6.05 -11.08
C LYS A 33 13.62 5.34 -11.24
N LEU A 34 12.67 5.97 -11.91
CA LEU A 34 11.40 5.33 -12.21
C LEU A 34 11.62 4.03 -13.00
N ALA A 35 11.03 2.94 -12.51
CA ALA A 35 11.01 1.66 -13.19
C ALA A 35 10.35 1.77 -14.58
N GLY A 36 10.69 0.86 -15.49
CA GLY A 36 10.19 0.90 -16.87
C GLY A 36 8.67 0.91 -16.97
N HIS A 37 7.97 0.10 -16.17
CA HIS A 37 6.51 0.06 -16.11
C HIS A 37 5.90 1.40 -15.63
N MET A 38 6.58 2.14 -14.76
CA MET A 38 6.13 3.46 -14.30
C MET A 38 6.29 4.52 -15.37
N LYS A 39 7.37 4.45 -16.17
CA LYS A 39 7.56 5.35 -17.31
C LYS A 39 6.52 5.11 -18.40
N MET A 40 6.20 3.85 -18.67
CA MET A 40 5.22 3.46 -19.68
C MET A 40 3.77 3.75 -19.27
N SER A 41 3.43 3.62 -17.96
CA SER A 41 2.07 3.90 -17.50
C SER A 41 1.70 5.38 -17.59
N GLY A 42 2.69 6.27 -17.51
CA GLY A 42 2.45 7.68 -17.24
C GLY A 42 1.80 7.90 -15.86
N TRP A 43 1.38 9.13 -15.60
CA TRP A 43 0.67 9.45 -14.36
C TRP A 43 -0.80 9.05 -14.48
N LYS A 44 -1.29 8.36 -13.44
CA LYS A 44 -2.67 7.93 -13.30
C LYS A 44 -3.19 8.40 -11.96
N ASP A 45 -4.41 8.89 -11.95
CA ASP A 45 -5.09 9.39 -10.77
C ASP A 45 -6.57 8.96 -10.81
N LEU A 46 -7.13 8.58 -9.68
CA LEU A 46 -8.57 8.51 -9.47
C LEU A 46 -9.06 9.89 -9.01
N THR A 47 -10.15 10.35 -9.61
CA THR A 47 -10.80 11.62 -9.26
C THR A 47 -11.80 11.45 -8.12
N LEU A 48 -12.25 12.55 -7.55
CA LEU A 48 -13.35 12.52 -6.58
C LEU A 48 -14.63 11.94 -7.19
N GLU A 49 -14.87 12.20 -8.47
CA GLU A 49 -16.02 11.68 -9.20
C GLU A 49 -15.95 10.16 -9.38
N ASP A 50 -14.78 9.62 -9.72
CA ASP A 50 -14.54 8.16 -9.72
C ASP A 50 -14.88 7.56 -8.35
N ILE A 51 -14.43 8.18 -7.27
CA ILE A 51 -14.68 7.72 -5.91
C ILE A 51 -16.17 7.73 -5.54
N LYS A 52 -16.89 8.77 -5.93
CA LYS A 52 -18.35 8.88 -5.70
C LYS A 52 -19.11 7.79 -6.44
N GLU A 53 -18.73 7.54 -7.71
CA GLU A 53 -19.38 6.51 -8.52
C GLU A 53 -19.11 5.10 -7.94
N ILE A 54 -17.87 4.82 -7.52
CA ILE A 54 -17.54 3.56 -6.84
C ILE A 54 -18.35 3.40 -5.54
N HIS A 55 -18.42 4.43 -4.71
CA HIS A 55 -19.14 4.38 -3.43
C HIS A 55 -20.63 4.14 -3.64
N LYS A 56 -21.23 4.77 -4.66
CA LYS A 56 -22.64 4.53 -5.04
C LYS A 56 -22.91 3.07 -5.40
N GLN A 57 -21.95 2.41 -6.08
CA GLN A 57 -22.11 1.00 -6.46
C GLN A 57 -21.82 0.02 -5.30
N ILE A 58 -21.20 0.46 -4.20
CA ILE A 58 -20.92 -0.36 -3.01
C ILE A 58 -21.49 0.33 -1.75
N PRO A 59 -22.81 0.30 -1.55
CA PRO A 59 -23.46 0.93 -0.39
C PRO A 59 -23.08 0.27 0.96
N THR A 60 -22.49 -0.92 0.91
CA THR A 60 -22.01 -1.67 2.09
C THR A 60 -20.58 -1.28 2.54
N LEU A 61 -19.97 -0.31 1.87
CA LEU A 61 -18.59 0.12 2.14
C LEU A 61 -18.48 0.74 3.54
N LYS A 62 -17.66 0.13 4.40
CA LYS A 62 -17.40 0.59 5.78
C LYS A 62 -16.02 1.20 5.96
N ARG A 63 -15.06 0.79 5.12
CA ARG A 63 -13.67 1.20 5.27
C ARG A 63 -12.97 1.35 3.92
N VAL A 64 -12.09 2.33 3.85
CA VAL A 64 -11.16 2.51 2.74
C VAL A 64 -9.73 2.61 3.25
N ASN A 65 -8.82 1.94 2.55
CA ASN A 65 -7.39 2.06 2.76
C ASN A 65 -6.80 2.83 1.58
N LEU A 66 -6.36 4.05 1.80
CA LEU A 66 -5.64 4.86 0.81
C LEU A 66 -4.15 4.57 0.98
N CYS A 67 -3.65 3.59 0.25
CA CYS A 67 -2.26 3.14 0.33
C CYS A 67 -1.79 2.69 -1.05
N GLY A 68 -0.79 3.38 -1.60
CA GLY A 68 -0.24 3.04 -2.90
C GLY A 68 0.79 1.91 -2.84
N ASN A 69 0.77 1.05 -3.85
CA ASN A 69 1.90 0.15 -4.17
C ASN A 69 2.99 0.91 -4.91
N PHE A 70 2.60 1.92 -5.70
CA PHE A 70 3.48 2.75 -6.53
C PHE A 70 3.44 4.22 -6.15
N GLY A 71 2.29 4.72 -5.67
CA GLY A 71 2.09 6.12 -5.32
C GLY A 71 2.05 6.40 -3.82
N ASP A 72 2.10 7.69 -3.48
CA ASP A 72 1.74 8.19 -2.15
C ASP A 72 0.38 8.87 -2.29
N PRO A 73 -0.66 8.49 -1.54
CA PRO A 73 -2.00 9.05 -1.70
C PRO A 73 -2.05 10.57 -1.59
N ALA A 74 -1.17 11.18 -0.77
CA ALA A 74 -1.09 12.63 -0.67
C ALA A 74 -0.59 13.31 -1.96
N ALA A 75 -0.07 12.56 -2.95
CA ALA A 75 0.29 13.10 -4.25
C ALA A 75 -0.91 13.25 -5.21
N ALA A 76 -2.03 12.56 -4.94
CA ALA A 76 -3.22 12.67 -5.78
C ALA A 76 -3.79 14.11 -5.75
N PRO A 77 -4.20 14.68 -6.91
CA PRO A 77 -4.78 16.02 -6.97
C PRO A 77 -5.97 16.21 -6.01
N ASP A 78 -6.84 15.22 -5.92
CA ASP A 78 -8.06 15.27 -5.12
C ASP A 78 -7.93 14.63 -3.72
N PHE A 79 -6.72 14.35 -3.22
CA PHE A 79 -6.48 13.63 -1.98
C PHE A 79 -7.35 14.13 -0.81
N PHE A 80 -7.28 15.40 -0.47
CA PHE A 80 -8.04 15.95 0.67
C PHE A 80 -9.56 15.93 0.46
N LYS A 81 -10.01 16.10 -0.79
CA LYS A 81 -11.43 16.03 -1.13
C LYS A 81 -11.94 14.59 -0.96
N ILE A 82 -11.16 13.60 -1.39
CA ILE A 82 -11.48 12.17 -1.25
C ILE A 82 -11.55 11.76 0.22
N VAL A 83 -10.55 12.14 1.03
CA VAL A 83 -10.57 11.84 2.48
C VAL A 83 -11.79 12.46 3.15
N LYS A 84 -12.07 13.76 2.89
CA LYS A 84 -13.23 14.45 3.44
C LYS A 84 -14.56 13.84 2.99
N TYR A 85 -14.65 13.40 1.75
CA TYR A 85 -15.83 12.74 1.21
C TYR A 85 -16.16 11.48 2.01
N PHE A 86 -15.20 10.55 2.13
CA PHE A 86 -15.42 9.33 2.88
C PHE A 86 -15.69 9.59 4.37
N ALA A 87 -14.93 10.50 4.98
CA ALA A 87 -15.10 10.83 6.39
C ALA A 87 -16.51 11.36 6.71
N ARG A 88 -17.09 12.17 5.83
CA ARG A 88 -18.44 12.73 5.98
C ARG A 88 -19.58 11.77 5.62
N ASN A 89 -19.25 10.65 4.97
CA ASN A 89 -20.21 9.58 4.66
C ASN A 89 -20.00 8.35 5.58
N ASP A 90 -19.47 8.55 6.79
CA ASP A 90 -19.28 7.55 7.84
C ASP A 90 -18.42 6.35 7.43
N VAL A 91 -17.63 6.49 6.36
CA VAL A 91 -16.67 5.49 5.96
C VAL A 91 -15.36 5.71 6.72
N ARG A 92 -14.85 4.68 7.38
CA ARG A 92 -13.53 4.74 8.03
C ARG A 92 -12.43 4.87 6.99
N VAL A 93 -11.56 5.86 7.15
CA VAL A 93 -10.43 6.12 6.23
C VAL A 93 -9.11 5.81 6.92
N ILE A 94 -8.29 4.98 6.28
CA ILE A 94 -6.90 4.74 6.68
C ILE A 94 -6.01 5.25 5.56
N VAL A 95 -5.17 6.23 5.86
CA VAL A 95 -4.20 6.81 4.91
C VAL A 95 -2.81 6.32 5.26
N SER A 96 -2.07 5.78 4.29
CA SER A 96 -0.65 5.43 4.42
C SER A 96 0.20 6.37 3.55
N THR A 97 1.01 7.21 4.18
CA THR A 97 1.79 8.26 3.48
C THR A 97 3.18 8.42 4.07
N ASN A 98 4.12 8.94 3.28
CA ASN A 98 5.43 9.38 3.79
C ASN A 98 5.37 10.75 4.53
N GLY A 99 4.23 11.44 4.48
CA GLY A 99 4.00 12.72 5.15
C GLY A 99 4.70 13.94 4.55
N GLY A 100 5.52 13.77 3.52
CA GLY A 100 6.38 14.83 2.97
C GLY A 100 5.73 15.73 1.92
N LEU A 101 4.43 15.58 1.67
CA LEU A 101 3.67 16.28 0.62
C LEU A 101 2.63 17.24 1.19
N ARG A 102 2.17 18.15 0.35
CA ARG A 102 1.09 19.12 0.59
C ARG A 102 1.44 20.23 1.59
N PRO A 103 0.73 21.36 1.55
CA PRO A 103 0.87 22.42 2.53
C PRO A 103 0.45 21.97 3.93
N VAL A 104 1.19 22.42 4.93
CA VAL A 104 0.95 22.10 6.36
C VAL A 104 -0.50 22.38 6.79
N ARG A 105 -1.04 23.53 6.38
CA ARG A 105 -2.42 23.96 6.70
C ARG A 105 -3.51 22.98 6.25
N ASP A 106 -3.26 22.19 5.19
CA ASP A 106 -4.27 21.31 4.60
C ASP A 106 -4.43 20.02 5.42
N TRP A 107 -3.39 19.60 6.15
CA TRP A 107 -3.43 18.37 6.96
C TRP A 107 -4.42 18.47 8.11
N ALA A 108 -4.53 19.61 8.78
CA ALA A 108 -5.54 19.84 9.82
C ALA A 108 -6.96 19.62 9.31
N SER A 109 -7.21 19.88 8.03
CA SER A 109 -8.54 19.81 7.43
C SER A 109 -9.12 18.41 7.26
N ILE A 110 -8.34 17.37 7.50
CA ILE A 110 -8.75 15.95 7.43
C ILE A 110 -8.70 15.23 8.79
N ALA A 111 -8.58 15.97 9.88
CA ALA A 111 -8.57 15.44 11.25
C ALA A 111 -10.00 15.07 11.71
N TYR A 112 -10.61 14.08 11.08
CA TYR A 112 -11.91 13.53 11.47
C TYR A 112 -11.73 12.31 12.39
N PRO A 113 -12.70 12.02 13.30
CA PRO A 113 -12.61 10.88 14.23
C PRO A 113 -12.47 9.52 13.55
N ASN A 114 -13.06 9.35 12.35
CA ASN A 114 -13.02 8.15 11.54
C ASN A 114 -11.84 8.10 10.53
N VAL A 115 -10.90 9.07 10.61
CA VAL A 115 -9.68 9.10 9.79
C VAL A 115 -8.47 8.75 10.64
N LEU A 116 -7.68 7.78 10.18
CA LEU A 116 -6.39 7.41 10.73
C LEU A 116 -5.31 7.63 9.69
N VAL A 117 -4.29 8.43 10.00
CA VAL A 117 -3.11 8.59 9.14
C VAL A 117 -1.95 7.77 9.69
N GLN A 118 -1.43 6.87 8.87
CA GLN A 118 -0.21 6.11 9.13
C GLN A 118 0.95 6.81 8.43
N PHE A 119 1.77 7.51 9.18
CA PHE A 119 2.98 8.13 8.68
C PHE A 119 4.11 7.11 8.63
N HIS A 120 4.63 6.85 7.43
CA HIS A 120 5.76 5.96 7.19
C HIS A 120 7.05 6.78 7.21
N ILE A 121 7.66 6.86 8.38
CA ILE A 121 8.88 7.63 8.66
C ILE A 121 9.95 6.64 9.13
N ASP A 122 11.06 6.53 8.40
CA ASP A 122 12.04 5.45 8.59
C ASP A 122 13.35 5.96 9.20
N GLY A 123 13.22 6.69 10.30
CA GLY A 123 14.35 7.20 11.07
C GLY A 123 14.07 8.57 11.66
N ASP A 124 15.13 9.26 12.06
CA ASP A 124 15.14 10.65 12.51
C ASP A 124 15.61 11.61 11.38
N GLU A 125 15.97 12.84 11.73
CA GLU A 125 16.42 13.87 10.77
C GLU A 125 17.65 13.45 9.97
N ASP A 126 18.54 12.66 10.58
CA ASP A 126 19.82 12.24 10.00
C ASP A 126 19.70 10.92 9.22
N THR A 127 18.68 10.14 9.43
CA THR A 127 18.58 8.77 8.89
C THR A 127 17.37 8.54 7.97
N ASN A 128 16.27 9.26 8.16
CA ASN A 128 15.05 9.05 7.36
C ASN A 128 15.28 9.22 5.85
N HIS A 129 16.07 10.20 5.44
CA HIS A 129 16.33 10.52 4.03
C HIS A 129 17.13 9.42 3.30
N ILE A 130 17.84 8.56 4.03
CA ILE A 130 18.64 7.46 3.45
C ILE A 130 17.73 6.46 2.74
N TYR A 131 16.58 6.14 3.34
CA TYR A 131 15.59 5.29 2.71
C TYR A 131 14.47 6.08 2.02
N ARG A 132 13.96 7.15 2.65
CA ARG A 132 12.91 8.02 2.09
C ARG A 132 13.51 9.12 1.21
N VAL A 133 14.32 8.70 0.22
CA VAL A 133 15.03 9.60 -0.69
C VAL A 133 14.09 10.62 -1.31
N GLY A 134 14.44 11.91 -1.22
CA GLY A 134 13.66 13.02 -1.76
C GLY A 134 12.61 13.59 -0.80
N THR A 135 12.43 13.02 0.40
CA THR A 135 11.60 13.64 1.45
C THR A 135 12.40 14.61 2.31
N LYS A 136 11.73 15.59 2.90
CA LYS A 136 12.32 16.57 3.80
C LYS A 136 11.79 16.38 5.22
N TRP A 137 12.66 16.10 6.18
CA TRP A 137 12.31 15.85 7.58
C TRP A 137 11.42 16.93 8.18
N GLY A 138 11.85 18.20 8.12
CA GLY A 138 11.05 19.31 8.65
C GLY A 138 9.62 19.36 8.10
N ARG A 139 9.45 19.12 6.79
CA ARG A 139 8.12 19.09 6.17
C ARG A 139 7.25 17.94 6.73
N ILE A 140 7.85 16.76 6.96
CA ILE A 140 7.15 15.62 7.54
C ILE A 140 6.69 15.97 8.95
N MET A 141 7.58 16.52 9.77
CA MET A 141 7.28 16.89 11.15
C MET A 141 6.21 17.98 11.24
N ASP A 142 6.28 19.02 10.41
CA ASP A 142 5.29 20.09 10.36
C ASP A 142 3.90 19.57 9.98
N ASN A 143 3.83 18.72 8.93
CA ASN A 143 2.58 18.12 8.48
C ASN A 143 1.97 17.22 9.56
N THR A 144 2.80 16.42 10.22
CA THR A 144 2.38 15.53 11.30
C THR A 144 1.85 16.30 12.51
N LYS A 145 2.60 17.34 12.94
CA LYS A 145 2.17 18.23 14.04
C LYS A 145 0.82 18.88 13.73
N ALA A 146 0.67 19.44 12.52
CA ALA A 146 -0.58 20.09 12.12
C ALA A 146 -1.77 19.13 12.18
N TYR A 147 -1.58 17.87 11.73
CA TYR A 147 -2.64 16.86 11.77
C TYR A 147 -2.99 16.45 13.20
N ILE A 148 -1.98 16.15 14.04
CA ILE A 148 -2.18 15.72 15.44
C ILE A 148 -2.77 16.86 16.27
N SER A 149 -2.26 18.10 16.15
CA SER A 149 -2.75 19.26 16.89
C SER A 149 -4.22 19.61 16.57
N ALA A 150 -4.70 19.22 15.39
CA ALA A 150 -6.12 19.35 15.02
C ALA A 150 -7.00 18.19 15.55
N GLY A 151 -6.46 17.31 16.40
CA GLY A 151 -7.16 16.14 16.94
C GLY A 151 -7.11 14.90 16.04
N GLY A 152 -6.29 14.91 14.98
CA GLY A 152 -6.13 13.79 14.06
C GLY A 152 -5.47 12.58 14.70
N ARG A 153 -5.97 11.40 14.39
CA ARG A 153 -5.42 10.12 14.86
C ARG A 153 -4.25 9.71 13.96
N ALA A 154 -3.04 9.64 14.52
CA ALA A 154 -1.81 9.34 13.79
C ALA A 154 -1.07 8.13 14.36
N ASN A 155 -0.55 7.28 13.47
CA ASN A 155 0.43 6.26 13.81
C ASN A 155 1.74 6.54 13.10
N TRP A 156 2.87 6.31 13.78
CA TRP A 156 4.18 6.31 13.17
C TRP A 156 4.59 4.85 12.87
N THR A 157 4.90 4.54 11.62
CA THR A 157 5.43 3.23 11.21
C THR A 157 6.85 3.40 10.68
N LEU A 158 7.80 2.67 11.28
CA LEU A 158 9.22 2.68 10.93
C LEU A 158 9.63 1.30 10.40
N ILE A 159 10.34 1.27 9.28
CA ILE A 159 11.00 0.07 8.76
C ILE A 159 12.46 0.08 9.24
N PRO A 160 12.89 -0.93 10.02
CA PRO A 160 14.24 -1.00 10.53
C PRO A 160 15.23 -1.48 9.45
N PHE A 161 16.32 -0.76 9.33
CA PHE A 161 17.50 -1.06 8.52
C PHE A 161 18.76 -0.85 9.36
N LYS A 162 19.90 -1.32 8.91
CA LYS A 162 21.18 -1.14 9.59
C LYS A 162 21.48 0.35 9.85
N HIS A 163 21.14 1.23 8.90
CA HIS A 163 21.41 2.66 9.01
C HIS A 163 20.50 3.42 10.00
N ASN A 164 19.37 2.85 10.42
CA ASN A 164 18.42 3.53 11.30
C ASN A 164 18.05 2.74 12.57
N GLU A 165 18.55 1.50 12.75
CA GLU A 165 18.17 0.69 13.92
C GLU A 165 18.62 1.31 15.27
N HIS A 166 19.69 2.09 15.28
CA HIS A 166 20.23 2.74 16.46
C HIS A 166 19.39 3.95 16.94
N VAL A 167 18.51 4.49 16.09
CA VAL A 167 17.65 5.63 16.44
C VAL A 167 16.20 5.22 16.73
N ILE A 168 15.85 3.93 16.70
CA ILE A 168 14.46 3.45 16.89
C ILE A 168 13.89 3.95 18.22
N ASP A 169 14.62 3.80 19.33
CA ASP A 169 14.16 4.22 20.65
C ASP A 169 14.03 5.77 20.75
N LYS A 170 14.89 6.52 20.06
CA LYS A 170 14.74 7.98 19.92
C LYS A 170 13.47 8.34 19.16
N CYS A 171 13.20 7.65 18.05
CA CYS A 171 11.98 7.86 17.26
C CYS A 171 10.71 7.51 18.05
N GLU A 172 10.72 6.46 18.86
CA GLU A 172 9.59 6.08 19.71
C GLU A 172 9.30 7.14 20.76
N ARG A 173 10.35 7.65 21.47
CA ARG A 173 10.16 8.77 22.41
C ARG A 173 9.60 10.01 21.73
N LEU A 174 10.17 10.40 20.57
CA LEU A 174 9.68 11.54 19.81
C LEU A 174 8.22 11.34 19.35
N ALA A 175 7.84 10.13 18.94
CA ALA A 175 6.46 9.83 18.57
C ALA A 175 5.50 10.03 19.75
N ASN A 176 5.87 9.59 20.95
CA ASN A 176 5.08 9.79 22.17
C ASN A 176 4.95 11.27 22.53
N GLU A 177 6.05 12.02 22.48
CA GLU A 177 6.08 13.47 22.75
C GLU A 177 5.23 14.26 21.74
N MET A 178 5.20 13.84 20.48
CA MET A 178 4.37 14.46 19.43
C MET A 178 2.89 14.08 19.50
N GLY A 179 2.49 13.08 20.33
CA GLY A 179 1.12 12.65 20.49
C GLY A 179 0.64 11.63 19.45
N PHE A 180 1.53 10.86 18.86
CA PHE A 180 1.11 9.72 18.02
C PHE A 180 0.35 8.67 18.85
N ASN A 181 -0.71 8.11 18.30
CA ASN A 181 -1.48 7.05 18.95
C ASN A 181 -0.69 5.74 19.09
N LYS A 182 0.15 5.43 18.11
CA LYS A 182 0.99 4.21 18.12
C LYS A 182 2.30 4.47 17.39
N PHE A 183 3.40 3.91 17.91
CA PHE A 183 4.66 3.72 17.22
C PHE A 183 4.81 2.24 16.84
N LYS A 184 5.13 1.92 15.59
CA LYS A 184 5.24 0.55 15.08
C LYS A 184 6.54 0.34 14.33
N VAL A 185 7.26 -0.73 14.66
CA VAL A 185 8.42 -1.20 13.90
C VAL A 185 7.97 -2.32 12.96
N LYS A 186 8.03 -2.07 11.65
CA LYS A 186 7.58 -3.02 10.61
C LYS A 186 8.78 -3.67 9.93
N LYS A 187 9.05 -4.92 10.21
CA LYS A 187 10.13 -5.69 9.58
C LYS A 187 9.96 -5.80 8.07
N THR A 188 11.07 -5.83 7.33
CA THR A 188 11.07 -5.94 5.86
C THR A 188 12.11 -6.95 5.37
N TYR A 189 11.90 -7.45 4.15
CA TYR A 189 12.89 -8.22 3.38
C TYR A 189 13.49 -7.40 2.23
N ARG A 190 13.09 -6.14 2.11
CA ARG A 190 13.48 -5.24 1.01
C ARG A 190 14.83 -4.61 1.33
N VAL A 191 15.87 -5.33 0.99
CA VAL A 191 17.27 -4.92 1.18
C VAL A 191 18.03 -5.07 -0.13
N GLY A 192 19.15 -4.37 -0.29
CA GLY A 192 19.99 -4.42 -1.48
C GLY A 192 20.83 -3.15 -1.64
N ASN A 193 21.64 -3.10 -2.67
CA ASN A 193 22.43 -1.93 -3.02
C ASN A 193 21.54 -0.81 -3.55
N ASN A 194 21.83 0.42 -3.13
CA ASN A 194 21.12 1.61 -3.55
C ASN A 194 22.01 2.48 -4.43
N ASP A 195 21.77 2.47 -5.74
CA ASP A 195 22.52 3.30 -6.68
C ASP A 195 22.16 4.81 -6.60
N SER A 196 21.04 5.15 -5.93
CA SER A 196 20.61 6.54 -5.76
C SER A 196 21.19 7.22 -4.53
N THR A 197 21.78 6.43 -3.61
CA THR A 197 22.55 6.90 -2.47
C THR A 197 23.83 6.08 -2.40
N SER A 198 24.89 6.65 -1.88
CA SER A 198 26.16 5.93 -1.66
C SER A 198 26.07 4.84 -0.58
N GLN A 199 24.90 4.66 0.03
CA GLN A 199 24.70 3.71 1.14
C GLN A 199 23.82 2.53 0.73
N PRO A 200 24.28 1.30 0.95
CA PRO A 200 23.45 0.11 0.74
C PRO A 200 22.30 0.06 1.76
N ILE A 201 21.15 -0.44 1.31
CA ILE A 201 20.03 -0.72 2.20
C ILE A 201 20.20 -2.14 2.76
N GLU A 202 20.74 -2.22 3.95
CA GLU A 202 21.09 -3.45 4.63
C GLU A 202 20.05 -3.83 5.71
N MET A 203 19.96 -5.14 5.99
CA MET A 203 19.18 -5.65 7.12
C MET A 203 19.72 -5.06 8.43
N PRO A 204 18.86 -4.82 9.43
CA PRO A 204 19.31 -4.45 10.77
C PRO A 204 20.22 -5.54 11.34
N LEU A 205 21.23 -5.16 12.12
CA LEU A 205 22.11 -6.12 12.81
C LEU A 205 21.39 -6.77 13.99
N ASN A 206 20.54 -6.02 14.66
CA ASN A 206 19.75 -6.54 15.77
C ASN A 206 18.72 -7.58 15.30
N LYS A 207 18.86 -8.81 15.77
CA LYS A 207 17.97 -9.94 15.44
C LYS A 207 16.50 -9.68 15.78
N LYS A 208 16.20 -8.84 16.79
CA LYS A 208 14.83 -8.41 17.15
C LYS A 208 14.13 -7.78 15.95
N TYR A 209 14.85 -7.03 15.12
CA TYR A 209 14.32 -6.28 13.99
C TYR A 209 14.46 -7.02 12.65
N GLN A 210 15.19 -8.13 12.60
CA GLN A 210 15.33 -8.92 11.38
C GLN A 210 14.04 -9.64 11.02
N SER A 211 13.74 -9.70 9.73
CA SER A 211 12.73 -10.61 9.19
C SER A 211 13.34 -12.01 9.05
N LYS A 212 12.61 -13.03 9.48
CA LYS A 212 13.05 -14.41 9.21
C LYS A 212 12.80 -14.73 7.73
N PHE A 213 13.86 -14.91 6.97
CA PHE A 213 13.76 -15.48 5.62
C PHE A 213 13.26 -16.93 5.75
N ILE A 214 12.07 -17.19 5.25
CA ILE A 214 11.56 -18.55 5.16
C ILE A 214 11.91 -19.06 3.77
N HIS A 215 13.09 -19.66 3.63
CA HIS A 215 13.59 -20.25 2.38
C HIS A 215 12.90 -21.55 1.97
N LYS A 216 12.19 -22.21 2.87
CA LYS A 216 11.51 -23.47 2.55
C LYS A 216 10.15 -23.19 1.89
N ARG A 217 9.96 -23.74 0.72
CA ARG A 217 8.64 -24.02 0.11
C ARG A 217 7.94 -25.10 0.96
N GLU A 218 7.55 -24.74 2.18
CA GLU A 218 6.68 -25.61 2.96
C GLU A 218 5.31 -25.63 2.27
N GLU A 219 4.68 -26.78 2.28
CA GLU A 219 3.31 -26.96 1.85
C GLU A 219 2.41 -26.09 2.72
N ARG A 220 1.75 -25.10 2.12
CA ARG A 220 0.89 -24.16 2.81
C ARG A 220 -0.43 -24.09 2.09
N GLU A 221 -1.49 -24.25 2.83
CA GLU A 221 -2.81 -23.85 2.36
C GLU A 221 -2.86 -22.34 2.21
N VAL A 222 -3.54 -21.86 1.18
CA VAL A 222 -3.76 -20.43 0.96
C VAL A 222 -5.05 -20.01 1.65
N SER A 223 -4.94 -19.16 2.68
CA SER A 223 -6.08 -18.45 3.24
C SER A 223 -6.11 -17.04 2.66
N CYS A 224 -7.01 -16.80 1.71
CA CYS A 224 -7.07 -15.54 0.98
C CYS A 224 -7.53 -14.40 1.89
N LEU A 225 -6.62 -13.46 2.18
CA LEU A 225 -6.94 -12.32 3.04
C LEU A 225 -8.06 -11.46 2.47
N ALA A 226 -8.04 -11.18 1.17
CA ALA A 226 -9.07 -10.37 0.51
C ALA A 226 -10.46 -10.99 0.61
N SER A 227 -10.55 -12.32 0.46
CA SER A 227 -11.81 -13.06 0.68
C SER A 227 -12.26 -12.99 2.13
N ASN A 228 -11.33 -13.19 3.08
CA ASN A 228 -11.65 -13.17 4.51
C ASN A 228 -12.07 -11.79 5.01
N THR A 229 -11.57 -10.72 4.41
CA THR A 229 -11.88 -9.33 4.78
C THR A 229 -12.94 -8.68 3.88
N ASN A 230 -13.47 -9.39 2.89
CA ASN A 230 -14.36 -8.86 1.85
C ASN A 230 -13.80 -7.59 1.20
N GLU A 231 -12.53 -7.65 0.81
CA GLU A 231 -11.75 -6.55 0.27
C GLU A 231 -11.59 -6.68 -1.24
N ILE A 232 -11.65 -5.54 -1.94
CA ILE A 232 -11.14 -5.41 -3.31
C ILE A 232 -10.07 -4.33 -3.35
N TYR A 233 -9.21 -4.39 -4.38
CA TYR A 233 -8.22 -3.38 -4.67
C TYR A 233 -8.55 -2.66 -5.98
N ILE A 234 -8.49 -1.33 -5.96
CA ILE A 234 -8.70 -0.49 -7.15
C ILE A 234 -7.43 0.32 -7.40
N ALA A 235 -6.84 0.10 -8.58
CA ALA A 235 -5.61 0.73 -9.01
C ALA A 235 -5.84 2.15 -9.55
N ALA A 236 -4.78 2.95 -9.66
CA ALA A 236 -4.85 4.33 -10.10
C ALA A 236 -5.33 4.53 -11.56
N ASP A 237 -5.29 3.49 -12.38
CA ASP A 237 -5.83 3.46 -13.75
C ASP A 237 -7.25 2.91 -13.83
N ALA A 238 -7.92 2.75 -12.69
CA ALA A 238 -9.27 2.26 -12.55
C ALA A 238 -9.46 0.74 -12.73
N ASP A 239 -8.40 -0.01 -12.89
CA ASP A 239 -8.47 -1.47 -12.90
C ASP A 239 -8.78 -2.01 -11.49
N VAL A 240 -9.69 -2.96 -11.41
CA VAL A 240 -10.14 -3.60 -10.16
C VAL A 240 -9.53 -4.99 -10.04
N PHE A 241 -9.04 -5.35 -8.86
CA PHE A 241 -8.42 -6.64 -8.58
C PHE A 241 -8.89 -7.20 -7.23
N PRO A 242 -8.79 -8.50 -7.01
CA PRO A 242 -9.14 -9.08 -5.71
C PRO A 242 -8.30 -8.54 -4.56
N CYS A 243 -7.02 -8.23 -4.79
CA CYS A 243 -6.14 -7.67 -3.76
C CYS A 243 -4.98 -6.86 -4.36
N CYS A 244 -4.31 -6.08 -3.51
CA CYS A 244 -3.19 -5.22 -3.91
C CYS A 244 -1.97 -5.99 -4.45
N TRP A 245 -1.74 -7.23 -4.02
CA TRP A 245 -0.65 -8.06 -4.53
C TRP A 245 -0.87 -8.46 -5.99
N THR A 246 -2.09 -8.90 -6.30
CA THR A 246 -2.49 -9.21 -7.68
C THR A 246 -2.44 -7.95 -8.53
N GLY A 247 -3.01 -6.85 -8.03
CA GLY A 247 -2.99 -5.57 -8.72
C GLY A 247 -1.58 -5.08 -9.04
N THR A 248 -0.62 -5.20 -8.11
CA THR A 248 0.79 -4.83 -8.36
C THR A 248 1.39 -5.62 -9.51
N ASN A 249 1.20 -6.94 -9.49
CA ASN A 249 1.76 -7.81 -10.53
C ASN A 249 1.15 -7.53 -11.91
N MET A 250 -0.17 -7.34 -11.95
CA MET A 250 -0.89 -7.06 -13.19
C MET A 250 -0.54 -5.68 -13.74
N TRP A 251 -0.41 -4.66 -12.89
CA TRP A 251 0.07 -3.35 -13.28
C TRP A 251 1.46 -3.41 -13.92
N GLN A 252 2.42 -4.04 -13.23
CA GLN A 252 3.77 -4.19 -13.75
C GLN A 252 3.79 -4.90 -15.10
N ARG A 253 2.91 -5.89 -15.30
CA ARG A 253 2.78 -6.60 -16.55
C ARG A 253 2.12 -5.75 -17.65
N LYS A 254 1.00 -5.08 -17.35
CA LYS A 254 0.25 -4.22 -18.27
C LYS A 254 1.16 -3.17 -18.91
N TYR A 255 2.03 -2.56 -18.10
CA TYR A 255 2.93 -1.48 -18.51
C TYR A 255 4.37 -1.93 -18.77
N LYS A 256 4.63 -3.23 -18.89
CA LYS A 256 5.94 -3.75 -19.29
C LYS A 256 6.07 -3.77 -20.81
N HIS A 257 7.28 -3.48 -21.31
CA HIS A 257 7.54 -3.58 -22.75
C HIS A 257 7.17 -4.98 -23.26
N PRO A 258 6.45 -5.15 -24.41
CA PRO A 258 5.96 -6.45 -24.88
C PRO A 258 7.03 -7.55 -24.93
N LYS A 259 8.27 -7.23 -25.36
CA LYS A 259 9.41 -8.16 -25.39
C LYS A 259 9.89 -8.62 -24.03
N GLN A 260 9.49 -7.95 -22.94
CA GLN A 260 9.88 -8.25 -21.57
C GLN A 260 8.73 -8.86 -20.75
N ARG A 261 7.57 -9.09 -21.36
CA ARG A 261 6.45 -9.73 -20.71
C ARG A 261 6.78 -11.21 -20.55
N PRO A 262 6.77 -11.76 -19.33
CA PRO A 262 6.95 -13.21 -19.16
C PRO A 262 5.84 -13.98 -19.88
N PRO A 263 6.08 -15.21 -20.29
CA PRO A 263 5.03 -16.08 -20.83
C PRO A 263 3.82 -16.12 -19.90
N VAL A 264 2.65 -16.29 -20.48
CA VAL A 264 1.36 -16.30 -19.82
C VAL A 264 1.19 -17.62 -19.06
N THR A 265 1.73 -17.78 -17.86
CA THR A 265 1.55 -19.01 -17.08
C THR A 265 0.80 -18.84 -15.77
N GLU A 266 0.98 -17.72 -15.06
CA GLU A 266 0.30 -17.51 -13.77
C GLU A 266 -0.77 -16.40 -13.80
N HIS A 267 -0.81 -15.59 -14.85
CA HIS A 267 -1.47 -14.29 -14.85
C HIS A 267 -2.82 -14.27 -15.58
N ASN A 268 -3.07 -15.23 -16.46
CA ASN A 268 -4.37 -15.36 -17.15
C ASN A 268 -5.50 -15.84 -16.23
N TYR A 269 -5.15 -16.23 -15.00
CA TYR A 269 -6.15 -16.64 -14.02
C TYR A 269 -6.95 -15.45 -13.47
N PHE A 270 -6.36 -14.23 -13.48
CA PHE A 270 -6.98 -13.10 -12.80
C PHE A 270 -7.75 -12.17 -13.73
N VAL A 271 -7.28 -11.94 -14.95
CA VAL A 271 -7.89 -10.92 -15.83
C VAL A 271 -7.83 -11.34 -17.29
N ASP A 272 -8.85 -12.02 -17.77
CA ASP A 272 -9.16 -12.24 -19.18
C ASP A 272 -10.50 -11.59 -19.54
N PHE A 273 -10.93 -10.58 -18.79
CA PHE A 273 -12.17 -9.81 -18.94
C PHE A 273 -11.89 -8.33 -18.67
N ASP A 274 -12.83 -7.45 -19.05
CA ASP A 274 -12.74 -6.03 -18.74
C ASP A 274 -12.96 -5.78 -17.27
N ASN A 275 -11.88 -5.54 -16.53
CA ASN A 275 -11.88 -5.28 -15.11
C ASN A 275 -11.71 -3.79 -14.76
N ASN A 276 -11.91 -2.89 -15.72
CA ASN A 276 -11.81 -1.45 -15.51
C ASN A 276 -13.20 -0.88 -15.15
N PHE A 277 -13.37 -0.25 -13.99
CA PHE A 277 -14.68 0.25 -13.57
C PHE A 277 -15.18 1.46 -14.37
N ARG A 278 -14.34 2.11 -15.17
CA ARG A 278 -14.77 3.20 -16.06
C ARG A 278 -15.42 2.70 -17.35
N THR A 279 -15.19 1.44 -17.70
CA THR A 279 -15.73 0.78 -18.90
C THR A 279 -16.73 -0.34 -18.58
N ASN A 280 -16.72 -0.84 -17.34
CA ASN A 280 -17.58 -1.90 -16.88
C ASN A 280 -18.12 -1.60 -15.50
N GLU A 281 -19.36 -1.99 -15.19
CA GLU A 281 -19.95 -1.80 -13.86
C GLU A 281 -19.22 -2.64 -12.82
N LEU A 282 -18.92 -2.02 -11.66
CA LEU A 282 -18.15 -2.65 -10.59
C LEU A 282 -18.79 -3.95 -10.07
N LYS A 283 -20.15 -4.02 -10.04
CA LYS A 283 -20.88 -5.24 -9.68
C LYS A 283 -20.56 -6.40 -10.61
N ASN A 284 -20.46 -6.14 -11.93
CA ASN A 284 -20.16 -7.18 -12.92
C ASN A 284 -18.71 -7.66 -12.77
N ILE A 285 -17.77 -6.72 -12.52
CA ILE A 285 -16.37 -7.06 -12.27
C ILE A 285 -16.24 -7.93 -11.02
N ILE A 286 -16.94 -7.59 -9.94
CA ILE A 286 -16.94 -8.38 -8.70
C ILE A 286 -17.54 -9.75 -8.96
N GLN A 287 -18.66 -9.84 -9.71
CA GLN A 287 -19.30 -11.10 -10.05
C GLN A 287 -18.38 -12.02 -10.85
N GLU A 288 -17.64 -11.49 -11.82
CA GLU A 288 -16.63 -12.25 -12.56
C GLU A 288 -15.58 -12.90 -11.63
N TYR A 289 -15.17 -12.19 -10.58
CA TYR A 289 -14.25 -12.76 -9.57
C TYR A 289 -14.92 -13.81 -8.69
N VAL A 290 -16.21 -13.67 -8.39
CA VAL A 290 -16.99 -14.69 -7.66
C VAL A 290 -17.13 -15.95 -8.51
N ASP A 291 -17.55 -15.82 -9.76
CA ASP A 291 -17.79 -16.94 -10.67
C ASP A 291 -16.52 -17.74 -11.00
N ARG A 292 -15.35 -17.11 -10.81
CA ARG A 292 -14.05 -17.74 -11.01
C ARG A 292 -13.40 -18.26 -9.71
N THR A 293 -14.14 -18.31 -8.62
CA THR A 293 -13.60 -18.74 -7.31
C THR A 293 -12.98 -20.12 -7.39
N ASP A 294 -13.66 -21.10 -8.00
CA ASP A 294 -13.16 -22.47 -8.15
C ASP A 294 -11.86 -22.53 -8.94
N LYS A 295 -11.74 -21.69 -9.99
CA LYS A 295 -10.53 -21.56 -10.79
C LYS A 295 -9.35 -21.05 -9.92
N TYR A 296 -9.59 -20.10 -9.02
CA TYR A 296 -8.56 -19.58 -8.11
C TYR A 296 -8.19 -20.61 -7.04
N GLU A 297 -9.16 -21.30 -6.45
CA GLU A 297 -8.93 -22.35 -5.46
C GLU A 297 -8.13 -23.49 -6.05
N LEU A 298 -8.45 -23.92 -7.26
CA LEU A 298 -7.68 -24.92 -7.99
C LEU A 298 -6.25 -24.44 -8.24
N ALA A 299 -6.07 -23.18 -8.65
CA ALA A 299 -4.75 -22.59 -8.89
C ALA A 299 -3.94 -22.45 -7.59
N TRP A 300 -4.58 -22.19 -6.45
CA TRP A 300 -3.93 -22.19 -5.14
C TRP A 300 -3.51 -23.60 -4.73
N HIS A 301 -4.38 -24.59 -4.91
CA HIS A 301 -4.09 -26.00 -4.61
C HIS A 301 -2.88 -26.50 -5.42
N HIS A 302 -2.81 -26.19 -6.70
CA HIS A 302 -1.70 -26.53 -7.56
C HIS A 302 -0.49 -25.56 -7.49
N ARG A 303 -0.52 -24.58 -6.58
CA ARG A 303 0.56 -23.58 -6.37
C ARG A 303 0.93 -22.76 -7.61
N ILE A 304 0.01 -22.64 -8.56
CA ILE A 304 0.22 -21.90 -9.81
C ILE A 304 0.38 -20.40 -9.54
N ILE A 305 -0.27 -19.87 -8.47
CA ILE A 305 -0.20 -18.47 -8.11
C ILE A 305 0.84 -18.26 -7.00
N GLY A 306 2.08 -18.10 -7.39
CA GLY A 306 3.21 -17.95 -6.48
C GLY A 306 3.07 -16.73 -5.52
N THR A 307 2.37 -15.67 -5.93
CA THR A 307 2.08 -14.50 -5.09
C THR A 307 1.15 -14.86 -3.94
N CYS A 308 0.07 -15.62 -4.18
CA CYS A 308 -0.85 -16.04 -3.13
C CYS A 308 -0.16 -16.95 -2.13
N ASN A 309 0.62 -17.92 -2.59
CA ASN A 309 1.39 -18.81 -1.73
C ASN A 309 2.39 -18.06 -0.84
N LYS A 310 3.02 -17.00 -1.36
CA LYS A 310 3.96 -16.17 -0.59
C LYS A 310 3.27 -15.24 0.39
N SER A 311 2.13 -14.68 0.02
CA SER A 311 1.48 -13.60 0.76
C SER A 311 0.36 -14.07 1.67
N CYS A 312 -0.35 -15.15 1.31
CA CYS A 312 -1.54 -15.65 2.00
C CYS A 312 -1.44 -17.12 2.43
N GLY A 313 -0.29 -17.79 2.22
CA GLY A 313 -0.06 -19.15 2.72
C GLY A 313 -0.09 -19.20 4.25
N THR A 314 -0.85 -20.16 4.80
CA THR A 314 -1.04 -20.33 6.24
C THR A 314 0.29 -20.64 6.93
N ASN A 315 0.61 -19.90 7.88
CA ASN A 315 1.38 -20.05 9.11
C ASN A 315 2.14 -18.81 9.53
N LYS A 316 1.59 -17.60 9.50
CA LYS A 316 2.18 -16.44 10.22
C LYS A 316 1.84 -15.04 9.66
N TRP A 317 0.89 -14.92 8.73
CA TRP A 317 0.53 -13.59 8.21
C TRP A 317 -0.72 -12.98 8.85
N THR A 318 -1.60 -13.76 9.45
CA THR A 318 -2.79 -13.28 10.18
C THR A 318 -2.42 -12.29 11.30
N ASP A 319 -1.30 -12.52 11.99
CA ASP A 319 -0.84 -11.60 13.04
C ASP A 319 -0.28 -10.27 12.54
N ARG A 320 0.11 -10.16 11.26
CA ARG A 320 0.78 -8.96 10.75
C ARG A 320 -0.15 -7.94 10.10
N TYR A 321 -1.22 -8.40 9.45
CA TYR A 321 -2.16 -7.51 8.78
C TYR A 321 -3.36 -7.16 9.66
N VAL A 322 -3.89 -8.10 10.41
CA VAL A 322 -5.01 -7.86 11.33
C VAL A 322 -4.57 -6.98 12.50
N ASN A 323 -3.40 -7.25 13.08
CA ASN A 323 -2.82 -6.42 14.17
C ASN A 323 -2.16 -5.11 13.69
N GLY A 324 -2.00 -4.91 12.39
CA GLY A 324 -1.52 -3.65 11.80
C GLY A 324 -2.62 -2.63 11.54
N ILE A 325 -3.88 -3.07 11.59
CA ILE A 325 -5.08 -2.29 11.21
C ILE A 325 -6.04 -2.10 12.39
N SER A 326 -5.80 -2.78 13.54
CA SER A 326 -6.58 -2.59 14.78
C SER A 326 -6.16 -1.33 15.54
#